data_a883f844d26efafea7b8837fdc286c99
#
_entry.id   a883f844d26efafea7b8837fdc286c99
#
_cell.length_a   1.000
_cell.length_b   1.000
_cell.length_c   1.000
_cell.angle_alpha   90.00
_cell.angle_beta   90.00
_cell.angle_gamma   90.00
#
_symmetry.space_group_name_H-M   'P 1'
#
loop_
_entity.id
_entity.type
_entity.pdbx_description
1 polymer ?
#
loop_
_entity_poly.entity_id
_entity_poly.type
_entity_poly.pdbx_seq_one_letter_code
_entity_poly.pdbx_strand_id
1 'polypeptide(L)'
;MKYMQTTSYTIKEDFLKNLLIDRGIIPENDKEYRQKFFKPTRENMCDPLKLDHMEEGYNLFTKHLAAGNKFYFVVDSDADGITSSAVMINYMENHLREKYPNFTIDYHIPDGKEHGLDTLMNILTPQKNYDIIILPDSSSNDYEYHKILKDMGYDILILDHHEAEKYSEDAVVINNQLSRNYPNKSLSGVGV
;
A
#
# COMPACT_ATOMS: atom_id res chain seq x y z
N MET A 1 12.37 -34.45 6.04
CA MET A 1 12.70 -33.28 6.87
C MET A 1 12.18 -33.55 8.27
N LYS A 2 13.06 -33.67 9.28
CA LYS A 2 12.62 -33.83 10.68
C LYS A 2 12.36 -32.42 11.25
N TYR A 3 11.13 -32.11 11.53
CA TYR A 3 10.80 -30.92 12.31
C TYR A 3 11.25 -31.17 13.76
N MET A 4 12.24 -30.44 14.24
CA MET A 4 12.58 -30.41 15.66
C MET A 4 11.65 -29.40 16.34
N GLN A 5 10.90 -29.88 17.32
CA GLN A 5 10.17 -28.98 18.22
C GLN A 5 11.24 -28.28 19.08
N THR A 6 11.34 -26.97 18.93
CA THR A 6 12.32 -26.14 19.67
C THR A 6 11.80 -25.70 21.04
N THR A 7 10.52 -25.95 21.34
CA THR A 7 9.85 -25.54 22.57
C THR A 7 9.16 -26.71 23.26
N SER A 8 9.12 -26.73 24.57
CA SER A 8 8.46 -27.73 25.39
C SER A 8 7.01 -27.38 25.78
N TYR A 9 6.34 -26.52 24.99
CA TYR A 9 4.99 -26.01 25.33
C TYR A 9 3.92 -27.01 24.97
N THR A 10 2.95 -27.20 25.85
CA THR A 10 1.68 -27.85 25.53
C THR A 10 0.83 -26.84 24.72
N ILE A 11 0.16 -27.35 23.68
CA ILE A 11 -0.74 -26.55 22.83
C ILE A 11 -1.94 -26.09 23.66
N LYS A 12 -1.78 -25.00 24.41
CA LYS A 12 -2.82 -24.28 25.15
C LYS A 12 -2.62 -22.77 24.96
N GLU A 13 -3.45 -21.97 25.61
CA GLU A 13 -3.64 -20.52 25.43
C GLU A 13 -2.38 -19.64 25.18
N ASP A 14 -1.20 -20.12 25.56
CA ASP A 14 0.07 -19.39 25.38
C ASP A 14 0.90 -19.83 24.15
N PHE A 15 0.42 -20.80 23.35
CA PHE A 15 1.23 -21.35 22.26
C PHE A 15 1.72 -20.29 21.27
N LEU A 16 0.81 -19.46 20.77
CA LEU A 16 1.13 -18.41 19.79
C LEU A 16 2.13 -17.40 20.38
N LYS A 17 1.90 -16.96 21.61
CA LYS A 17 2.80 -16.04 22.32
C LYS A 17 4.20 -16.61 22.43
N ASN A 18 4.31 -17.84 22.88
CA ASN A 18 5.61 -18.51 23.09
C ASN A 18 6.32 -18.75 21.75
N LEU A 19 5.58 -19.14 20.70
CA LEU A 19 6.12 -19.28 19.35
C LEU A 19 6.70 -17.97 18.83
N LEU A 20 6.02 -16.85 19.05
CA LEU A 20 6.46 -15.52 18.60
C LEU A 20 7.70 -15.05 19.40
N ILE A 21 7.78 -15.38 20.69
CA ILE A 21 8.98 -15.13 21.51
C ILE A 21 10.16 -15.95 21.00
N ASP A 22 9.98 -17.25 20.80
CA ASP A 22 11.04 -18.15 20.32
C ASP A 22 11.55 -17.76 18.92
N ARG A 23 10.70 -17.18 18.11
CA ARG A 23 11.07 -16.65 16.78
C ARG A 23 11.68 -15.24 16.84
N GLY A 24 11.80 -14.64 18.03
CA GLY A 24 12.31 -13.28 18.20
C GLY A 24 11.42 -12.16 17.65
N ILE A 25 10.15 -12.48 17.35
CA ILE A 25 9.18 -11.52 16.82
C ILE A 25 8.71 -10.57 17.93
N ILE A 26 8.50 -11.11 19.13
CA ILE A 26 8.16 -10.31 20.31
C ILE A 26 9.16 -10.54 21.43
N PRO A 27 9.55 -9.51 22.20
CA PRO A 27 10.49 -9.67 23.30
C PRO A 27 9.89 -10.46 24.47
N GLU A 28 10.68 -11.38 25.04
CA GLU A 28 10.25 -12.20 26.19
C GLU A 28 9.95 -11.37 27.43
N ASN A 29 10.77 -10.36 27.70
CA ASN A 29 10.75 -9.61 28.96
C ASN A 29 10.04 -8.24 28.88
N ASP A 30 9.39 -7.91 27.73
CA ASP A 30 8.65 -6.68 27.58
C ASP A 30 7.13 -6.96 27.55
N LYS A 31 6.51 -6.84 28.72
CA LYS A 31 5.06 -7.07 28.88
C LYS A 31 4.23 -6.00 28.17
N GLU A 32 4.70 -4.76 28.15
CA GLU A 32 4.01 -3.64 27.51
C GLU A 32 4.00 -3.79 25.99
N TYR A 33 5.16 -4.13 25.40
CA TYR A 33 5.26 -4.42 23.97
C TYR A 33 4.31 -5.56 23.57
N ARG A 34 4.32 -6.68 24.33
CA ARG A 34 3.42 -7.79 24.05
C ARG A 34 1.95 -7.41 24.14
N GLN A 35 1.57 -6.57 25.11
CA GLN A 35 0.20 -6.11 25.22
C GLN A 35 -0.20 -5.26 24.00
N LYS A 36 0.64 -4.35 23.55
CA LYS A 36 0.43 -3.55 22.33
C LYS A 36 0.35 -4.42 21.08
N PHE A 37 1.20 -5.44 20.98
CA PHE A 37 1.22 -6.37 19.85
C PHE A 37 -0.08 -7.18 19.71
N PHE A 38 -0.57 -7.75 20.82
CA PHE A 38 -1.79 -8.58 20.79
C PHE A 38 -3.11 -7.81 20.89
N LYS A 39 -3.06 -6.60 21.41
CA LYS A 39 -4.24 -5.73 21.60
C LYS A 39 -3.89 -4.29 21.23
N PRO A 40 -3.61 -4.01 19.95
CA PRO A 40 -3.28 -2.66 19.53
C PRO A 40 -4.49 -1.74 19.71
N THR A 41 -4.20 -0.49 20.07
CA THR A 41 -5.18 0.59 20.18
C THR A 41 -4.82 1.68 19.15
N ARG A 42 -5.70 2.68 18.99
CA ARG A 42 -5.40 3.84 18.14
C ARG A 42 -4.11 4.57 18.52
N GLU A 43 -3.76 4.57 19.81
CA GLU A 43 -2.52 5.18 20.32
C GLU A 43 -1.24 4.46 19.82
N ASN A 44 -1.38 3.22 19.35
CA ASN A 44 -0.28 2.44 18.79
C ASN A 44 -0.13 2.61 17.28
N MET A 45 -1.06 3.31 16.63
CA MET A 45 -0.97 3.64 15.21
C MET A 45 0.00 4.81 15.01
N CYS A 46 0.85 4.70 14.01
CA CYS A 46 1.65 5.83 13.58
C CYS A 46 0.76 6.87 12.89
N ASP A 47 1.07 8.14 13.10
CA ASP A 47 0.37 9.23 12.43
C ASP A 47 0.67 9.19 10.92
N PRO A 48 -0.34 8.96 10.05
CA PRO A 48 -0.13 8.88 8.60
C PRO A 48 0.38 10.19 8.01
N LEU A 49 0.13 11.35 8.64
CA LEU A 49 0.63 12.64 8.18
C LEU A 49 2.16 12.78 8.31
N LYS A 50 2.84 11.82 8.94
CA LYS A 50 4.31 11.74 8.97
C LYS A 50 4.88 11.02 7.75
N LEU A 51 4.07 10.40 6.91
CA LEU A 51 4.50 9.92 5.60
C LEU A 51 4.75 11.13 4.70
N ASP A 52 5.90 11.17 4.08
CA ASP A 52 6.23 12.21 3.13
C ASP A 52 5.22 12.17 1.97
N HIS A 53 4.85 13.31 1.43
CA HIS A 53 3.87 13.51 0.36
C HIS A 53 2.42 13.08 0.68
N MET A 54 2.09 12.73 1.92
CA MET A 54 0.72 12.32 2.30
C MET A 54 -0.30 13.42 2.02
N GLU A 55 0.01 14.67 2.36
CA GLU A 55 -0.89 15.80 2.10
C GLU A 55 -1.06 16.06 0.60
N GLU A 56 0.03 15.96 -0.16
CA GLU A 56 -0.01 16.11 -1.63
C GLU A 56 -0.85 15.01 -2.27
N GLY A 57 -0.64 13.74 -1.88
CA GLY A 57 -1.41 12.60 -2.37
C GLY A 57 -2.90 12.71 -2.01
N TYR A 58 -3.21 13.12 -0.78
CA TYR A 58 -4.58 13.37 -0.36
C TYR A 58 -5.26 14.46 -1.19
N ASN A 59 -4.56 15.57 -1.44
CA ASN A 59 -5.08 16.67 -2.24
C ASN A 59 -5.28 16.26 -3.71
N LEU A 60 -4.33 15.51 -4.28
CA LEU A 60 -4.45 14.97 -5.63
C LEU A 60 -5.66 14.03 -5.74
N PHE A 61 -5.77 13.08 -4.84
CA PHE A 61 -6.86 12.11 -4.82
C PHE A 61 -8.24 12.79 -4.68
N THR A 62 -8.38 13.71 -3.73
CA THR A 62 -9.65 14.42 -3.48
C THR A 62 -10.02 15.37 -4.61
N LYS A 63 -9.05 15.99 -5.29
CA LYS A 63 -9.27 16.77 -6.53
C LYS A 63 -9.94 15.93 -7.60
N HIS A 64 -9.45 14.72 -7.85
CA HIS A 64 -10.01 13.82 -8.85
C HIS A 64 -11.40 13.30 -8.46
N LEU A 65 -11.63 13.00 -7.18
CA LEU A 65 -12.96 12.63 -6.67
C LEU A 65 -13.98 13.75 -6.91
N ALA A 66 -13.61 14.98 -6.56
CA ALA A 66 -14.50 16.14 -6.71
C ALA A 66 -14.80 16.48 -8.17
N ALA A 67 -13.87 16.22 -9.07
CA ALA A 67 -14.04 16.41 -10.51
C ALA A 67 -14.88 15.29 -11.18
N GLY A 68 -15.15 14.18 -10.48
CA GLY A 68 -15.84 13.03 -11.06
C GLY A 68 -14.99 12.27 -12.08
N ASN A 69 -13.69 12.26 -11.89
CA ASN A 69 -12.72 11.72 -12.83
C ASN A 69 -12.69 10.18 -12.83
N LYS A 70 -11.98 9.62 -13.81
CA LYS A 70 -11.81 8.19 -14.02
C LYS A 70 -10.52 7.71 -13.37
N PHE A 71 -10.66 6.86 -12.38
CA PHE A 71 -9.57 6.20 -11.66
C PHE A 71 -9.22 4.86 -12.32
N TYR A 72 -7.95 4.59 -12.47
CA TYR A 72 -7.46 3.28 -12.87
C TYR A 72 -6.52 2.71 -11.83
N PHE A 73 -6.87 1.55 -11.28
CA PHE A 73 -6.06 0.84 -10.30
C PHE A 73 -5.20 -0.22 -10.97
N VAL A 74 -3.90 -0.11 -10.77
CA VAL A 74 -2.93 -1.14 -11.11
C VAL A 74 -2.75 -2.02 -9.87
N VAL A 75 -3.37 -3.19 -9.90
CA VAL A 75 -3.34 -4.13 -8.77
C VAL A 75 -2.08 -4.97 -8.86
N ASP A 76 -1.26 -5.00 -7.81
CA ASP A 76 -0.17 -5.98 -7.76
C ASP A 76 -0.72 -7.40 -7.56
N SER A 77 -0.03 -8.41 -8.14
CA SER A 77 -0.57 -9.76 -8.28
C SER A 77 -0.55 -10.61 -7.00
N ASP A 78 0.11 -10.13 -5.97
CA ASP A 78 0.22 -10.85 -4.70
C ASP A 78 -0.90 -10.51 -3.70
N ALA A 79 -0.85 -11.13 -2.52
CA ALA A 79 -1.88 -10.95 -1.49
C ALA A 79 -1.90 -9.52 -0.92
N ASP A 80 -0.76 -8.85 -0.82
CA ASP A 80 -0.67 -7.48 -0.30
C ASP A 80 -1.24 -6.48 -1.32
N GLY A 81 -0.87 -6.59 -2.58
CA GLY A 81 -1.40 -5.75 -3.66
C GLY A 81 -2.91 -5.90 -3.87
N ILE A 82 -3.41 -7.14 -3.87
CA ILE A 82 -4.85 -7.39 -3.97
C ILE A 82 -5.61 -6.80 -2.77
N THR A 83 -5.09 -6.98 -1.54
CA THR A 83 -5.76 -6.45 -0.34
C THR A 83 -5.67 -4.94 -0.24
N SER A 84 -4.55 -4.32 -0.59
CA SER A 84 -4.37 -2.85 -0.65
C SER A 84 -5.37 -2.21 -1.59
N SER A 85 -5.44 -2.71 -2.82
CA SER A 85 -6.38 -2.24 -3.83
C SER A 85 -7.84 -2.44 -3.40
N ALA A 86 -8.17 -3.61 -2.84
CA ALA A 86 -9.52 -3.92 -2.38
C ALA A 86 -9.96 -3.00 -1.23
N VAL A 87 -9.08 -2.69 -0.27
CA VAL A 87 -9.39 -1.77 0.83
C VAL A 87 -9.70 -0.37 0.29
N MET A 88 -8.86 0.15 -0.61
CA MET A 88 -9.06 1.48 -1.16
C MET A 88 -10.31 1.58 -2.04
N ILE A 89 -10.53 0.64 -2.96
CA ILE A 89 -11.71 0.59 -3.83
C ILE A 89 -12.99 0.47 -3.00
N ASN A 90 -13.01 -0.44 -2.00
CA ASN A 90 -14.17 -0.60 -1.12
C ASN A 90 -14.46 0.67 -0.31
N TYR A 91 -13.42 1.36 0.16
CA TYR A 91 -13.59 2.63 0.85
C TYR A 91 -14.19 3.71 -0.07
N MET A 92 -13.70 3.82 -1.30
CA MET A 92 -14.24 4.74 -2.30
C MET A 92 -15.71 4.46 -2.57
N GLU A 93 -16.07 3.20 -2.85
CA GLU A 93 -17.43 2.82 -3.20
C GLU A 93 -18.40 2.93 -2.01
N ASN A 94 -18.02 2.54 -0.81
CA ASN A 94 -18.95 2.46 0.32
C ASN A 94 -19.01 3.74 1.17
N HIS A 95 -17.97 4.59 1.13
CA HIS A 95 -17.87 5.77 2.00
C HIS A 95 -17.72 7.09 1.26
N LEU A 96 -17.14 7.09 0.06
CA LEU A 96 -16.93 8.32 -0.70
C LEU A 96 -17.98 8.54 -1.79
N ARG A 97 -18.66 7.50 -2.23
CA ARG A 97 -19.66 7.56 -3.30
C ARG A 97 -20.83 8.51 -3.00
N GLU A 98 -21.27 8.59 -1.75
CA GLU A 98 -22.33 9.50 -1.34
C GLU A 98 -21.91 10.97 -1.53
N LYS A 99 -20.68 11.31 -1.17
CA LYS A 99 -20.14 12.67 -1.27
C LYS A 99 -19.68 13.03 -2.69
N TYR A 100 -19.16 12.05 -3.43
CA TYR A 100 -18.60 12.21 -4.77
C TYR A 100 -19.23 11.17 -5.73
N PRO A 101 -20.46 11.41 -6.24
CA PRO A 101 -21.20 10.38 -6.97
C PRO A 101 -20.69 10.06 -8.37
N ASN A 102 -19.89 10.93 -8.97
CA ASN A 102 -19.62 10.92 -10.41
C ASN A 102 -18.31 10.25 -10.83
N PHE A 103 -17.41 9.91 -9.90
CA PHE A 103 -16.16 9.23 -10.26
C PHE A 103 -16.43 7.81 -10.77
N THR A 104 -15.54 7.28 -11.59
CA THR A 104 -15.56 5.88 -12.01
C THR A 104 -14.26 5.21 -11.66
N ILE A 105 -14.32 3.91 -11.40
CA ILE A 105 -13.16 3.07 -11.08
C ILE A 105 -13.10 1.96 -12.12
N ASP A 106 -11.90 1.77 -12.66
CA ASP A 106 -11.52 0.61 -13.43
C ASP A 106 -10.23 0.05 -12.85
N TYR A 107 -9.95 -1.23 -13.05
CA TYR A 107 -8.77 -1.87 -12.49
C TYR A 107 -8.26 -2.99 -13.37
N HIS A 108 -6.98 -3.31 -13.23
CA HIS A 108 -6.35 -4.45 -13.86
C HIS A 108 -5.66 -5.31 -12.80
N ILE A 109 -5.98 -6.60 -12.84
CA ILE A 109 -5.26 -7.62 -12.08
C ILE A 109 -4.41 -8.39 -13.09
N PRO A 110 -3.08 -8.34 -12.99
CA PRO A 110 -2.22 -9.01 -13.95
C PRO A 110 -2.34 -10.53 -13.88
N ASP A 111 -2.16 -11.18 -15.02
CA ASP A 111 -2.10 -12.63 -15.11
C ASP A 111 -0.70 -13.13 -14.68
N GLY A 112 -0.63 -13.89 -13.61
CA GLY A 112 0.62 -14.52 -13.16
C GLY A 112 1.46 -13.64 -12.22
N LYS A 113 2.78 -13.62 -12.41
CA LYS A 113 3.76 -12.92 -11.55
C LYS A 113 4.24 -11.60 -12.16
N GLU A 114 3.40 -10.94 -12.90
CA GLU A 114 3.71 -9.63 -13.46
C GLU A 114 3.54 -8.56 -12.39
N HIS A 115 4.50 -7.65 -12.29
CA HIS A 115 4.53 -6.59 -11.29
C HIS A 115 4.76 -5.24 -11.97
N GLY A 116 4.17 -4.18 -11.41
CA GLY A 116 4.45 -2.82 -11.82
C GLY A 116 3.81 -2.39 -13.15
N LEU A 117 4.31 -1.29 -13.70
CA LEU A 117 3.74 -0.59 -14.85
C LEU A 117 4.13 -1.16 -16.21
N ASP A 118 5.23 -1.90 -16.32
CA ASP A 118 5.78 -2.35 -17.59
C ASP A 118 4.77 -3.16 -18.42
N THR A 119 4.04 -4.06 -17.77
CA THR A 119 3.05 -4.92 -18.41
C THR A 119 1.80 -4.18 -18.87
N LEU A 120 1.54 -3.01 -18.27
CA LEU A 120 0.32 -2.22 -18.51
C LEU A 120 0.53 -1.10 -19.53
N MET A 121 1.76 -0.84 -19.94
CA MET A 121 2.04 0.26 -20.88
C MET A 121 1.26 0.10 -22.18
N ASN A 122 1.07 -1.14 -22.67
CA ASN A 122 0.26 -1.41 -23.87
C ASN A 122 -1.23 -1.07 -23.69
N ILE A 123 -1.74 -1.06 -22.46
CA ILE A 123 -3.13 -0.69 -22.14
C ILE A 123 -3.25 0.82 -21.98
N LEU A 124 -2.26 1.44 -21.34
CA LEU A 124 -2.29 2.84 -20.95
C LEU A 124 -1.82 3.80 -22.05
N THR A 125 -0.94 3.35 -22.96
CA THR A 125 -0.31 4.23 -23.96
C THR A 125 -1.05 4.42 -25.28
N PRO A 126 -1.97 3.55 -25.78
CA PRO A 126 -2.62 3.77 -27.06
C PRO A 126 -3.46 5.04 -27.11
N GLN A 127 -4.14 5.34 -26.01
CA GLN A 127 -4.89 6.60 -25.81
C GLN A 127 -5.12 6.83 -24.32
N LYS A 128 -5.24 8.09 -23.93
CA LYS A 128 -5.60 8.46 -22.55
C LYS A 128 -7.09 8.16 -22.29
N ASN A 129 -7.37 7.13 -21.50
CA ASN A 129 -8.73 6.70 -21.14
C ASN A 129 -9.10 7.04 -19.69
N TYR A 130 -8.12 7.38 -18.85
CA TYR A 130 -8.27 7.65 -17.42
C TYR A 130 -7.67 9.02 -17.08
N ASP A 131 -7.95 9.52 -15.89
CA ASP A 131 -7.46 10.82 -15.44
C ASP A 131 -6.35 10.64 -14.38
N ILE A 132 -6.47 9.61 -13.55
CA ILE A 132 -5.52 9.29 -12.51
C ILE A 132 -5.27 7.77 -12.46
N ILE A 133 -4.00 7.41 -12.26
CA ILE A 133 -3.56 6.04 -12.06
C ILE A 133 -3.16 5.88 -10.59
N ILE A 134 -3.72 4.88 -9.92
CA ILE A 134 -3.42 4.53 -8.54
C ILE A 134 -2.66 3.20 -8.53
N LEU A 135 -1.53 3.18 -7.86
CA LEU A 135 -0.66 1.99 -7.74
C LEU A 135 -0.47 1.66 -6.26
N PRO A 136 -1.36 0.84 -5.68
CA PRO A 136 -1.15 0.30 -4.35
C PRO A 136 -0.14 -0.84 -4.40
N ASP A 137 0.84 -0.82 -3.46
CA ASP A 137 1.79 -1.90 -3.23
C ASP A 137 2.84 -2.14 -4.33
N SER A 138 3.07 -1.18 -5.22
CA SER A 138 4.07 -1.35 -6.28
C SER A 138 4.55 -0.03 -6.89
N SER A 139 5.55 -0.15 -7.75
CA SER A 139 5.97 0.88 -8.72
C SER A 139 6.74 2.09 -8.17
N SER A 140 7.22 2.07 -6.94
CA SER A 140 8.05 3.19 -6.42
C SER A 140 9.30 3.48 -7.25
N ASN A 141 9.81 2.50 -8.01
CA ASN A 141 11.04 2.62 -8.82
C ASN A 141 10.80 2.71 -10.34
N ASP A 142 9.55 2.77 -10.80
CA ASP A 142 9.20 2.74 -12.23
C ASP A 142 9.30 4.12 -12.90
N TYR A 143 10.37 4.87 -12.62
CA TYR A 143 10.55 6.28 -13.01
C TYR A 143 10.35 6.57 -14.50
N GLU A 144 10.81 5.68 -15.37
CA GLU A 144 10.68 5.84 -16.83
C GLU A 144 9.21 5.79 -17.26
N TYR A 145 8.44 4.87 -16.68
CA TYR A 145 7.01 4.74 -16.96
C TYR A 145 6.21 5.90 -16.36
N HIS A 146 6.59 6.38 -15.16
CA HIS A 146 5.97 7.57 -14.58
C HIS A 146 6.10 8.76 -15.53
N LYS A 147 7.29 9.00 -16.07
CA LYS A 147 7.53 10.07 -17.02
C LYS A 147 6.68 9.95 -18.27
N ILE A 148 6.64 8.76 -18.89
CA ILE A 148 5.82 8.51 -20.09
C ILE A 148 4.35 8.81 -19.83
N LEU A 149 3.81 8.29 -18.73
CA LEU A 149 2.40 8.49 -18.35
C LEU A 149 2.10 9.95 -18.00
N LYS A 150 3.03 10.62 -17.33
CA LYS A 150 2.93 12.06 -17.04
C LYS A 150 2.92 12.91 -18.30
N ASP A 151 3.80 12.61 -19.25
CA ASP A 151 3.87 13.30 -20.56
C ASP A 151 2.57 13.08 -21.36
N MET A 152 1.86 11.97 -21.15
CA MET A 152 0.54 11.69 -21.70
C MET A 152 -0.61 12.41 -20.95
N GLY A 153 -0.30 13.07 -19.83
CA GLY A 153 -1.24 13.83 -19.03
C GLY A 153 -2.00 13.04 -17.96
N TYR A 154 -1.51 11.87 -17.57
CA TYR A 154 -2.00 11.17 -16.38
C TYR A 154 -1.49 11.84 -15.11
N ASP A 155 -2.32 11.91 -14.09
CA ASP A 155 -1.86 12.06 -12.72
C ASP A 155 -1.62 10.67 -12.12
N ILE A 156 -0.55 10.52 -11.29
CA ILE A 156 -0.11 9.21 -10.78
C ILE A 156 0.05 9.30 -9.27
N LEU A 157 -0.60 8.39 -8.54
CA LEU A 157 -0.49 8.25 -7.08
C LEU A 157 -0.04 6.84 -6.73
N ILE A 158 1.08 6.73 -6.04
CA ILE A 158 1.70 5.49 -5.61
C ILE A 158 1.63 5.40 -4.09
N LEU A 159 1.13 4.27 -3.58
CA LEU A 159 1.02 3.93 -2.16
C LEU A 159 1.80 2.63 -1.95
N ASP A 160 3.07 2.72 -1.56
CA ASP A 160 3.98 1.58 -1.63
C ASP A 160 4.86 1.46 -0.38
N HIS A 161 5.41 0.27 -0.14
CA HIS A 161 6.26 -0.04 0.99
C HIS A 161 7.59 -0.69 0.60
N HIS A 162 7.79 -0.96 -0.67
CA HIS A 162 9.03 -1.54 -1.17
C HIS A 162 10.21 -0.57 -1.05
N GLU A 163 11.42 -1.13 -0.98
CA GLU A 163 12.63 -0.32 -1.02
C GLU A 163 12.70 0.47 -2.33
N ALA A 164 12.96 1.76 -2.21
CA ALA A 164 13.06 2.65 -3.34
C ALA A 164 14.29 3.57 -3.18
N GLU A 165 14.89 3.93 -4.31
CA GLU A 165 16.11 4.74 -4.31
C GLU A 165 15.84 6.22 -4.01
N LYS A 166 14.74 6.74 -4.56
CA LYS A 166 14.35 8.15 -4.46
C LYS A 166 12.86 8.33 -4.75
N TYR A 167 12.35 9.51 -4.50
CA TYR A 167 11.03 9.90 -4.99
C TYR A 167 11.03 10.16 -6.50
N SER A 168 9.91 9.85 -7.15
CA SER A 168 9.67 10.23 -8.54
C SER A 168 9.40 11.74 -8.64
N GLU A 169 9.83 12.36 -9.74
CA GLU A 169 9.49 13.75 -10.09
C GLU A 169 8.16 13.83 -10.88
N ASP A 170 7.70 12.70 -11.42
CA ASP A 170 6.55 12.60 -12.32
C ASP A 170 5.32 11.94 -11.67
N ALA A 171 5.43 11.43 -10.44
CA ALA A 171 4.37 10.81 -9.67
C ALA A 171 4.39 11.24 -8.21
N VAL A 172 3.23 11.31 -7.57
CA VAL A 172 3.15 11.46 -6.10
C VAL A 172 3.35 10.09 -5.47
N VAL A 173 4.44 9.92 -4.73
CA VAL A 173 4.82 8.66 -4.08
C VAL A 173 4.71 8.80 -2.58
N ILE A 174 3.84 8.01 -1.96
CA ILE A 174 3.73 7.83 -0.51
C ILE A 174 4.35 6.48 -0.20
N ASN A 175 5.51 6.49 0.47
CA ASN A 175 6.27 5.28 0.76
C ASN A 175 6.93 5.38 2.13
N ASN A 176 6.68 4.39 3.00
CA ASN A 176 7.21 4.39 4.36
C ASN A 176 8.72 4.19 4.42
N GLN A 177 9.36 3.53 3.43
CA GLN A 177 10.81 3.37 3.37
C GLN A 177 11.48 4.70 3.08
N LEU A 178 10.97 5.48 2.12
CA LEU A 178 11.50 6.78 1.75
C LEU A 178 11.20 7.86 2.81
N SER A 179 10.09 7.77 3.50
CA SER A 179 9.64 8.77 4.49
C SER A 179 10.51 8.76 5.75
N ARG A 180 11.54 9.60 5.81
CA ARG A 180 12.59 9.58 6.85
C ARG A 180 12.03 9.67 8.28
N ASN A 181 11.00 10.47 8.49
CA ASN A 181 10.41 10.74 9.80
C ASN A 181 9.29 9.77 10.18
N TYR A 182 8.93 8.86 9.29
CA TYR A 182 7.92 7.85 9.60
C TYR A 182 8.55 6.70 10.38
N PRO A 183 8.06 6.39 11.59
CA PRO A 183 8.77 5.49 12.50
C PRO A 183 8.63 4.01 12.14
N ASN A 184 7.58 3.63 11.42
CA ASN A 184 7.32 2.22 11.09
C ASN A 184 7.77 1.89 9.65
N LYS A 185 8.94 1.27 9.53
CA LYS A 185 9.49 0.79 8.25
C LYS A 185 9.00 -0.61 7.86
N SER A 186 8.20 -1.25 8.71
CA SER A 186 7.70 -2.61 8.51
C SER A 186 6.22 -2.64 8.14
N LEU A 187 5.66 -1.55 7.58
CA LEU A 187 4.33 -1.61 7.00
C LEU A 187 4.34 -2.51 5.77
N SER A 188 3.25 -3.21 5.55
CA SER A 188 2.90 -3.81 4.27
C SER A 188 2.23 -2.77 3.37
N GLY A 189 2.04 -3.07 2.08
CA GLY A 189 1.37 -2.14 1.17
C GLY A 189 -0.03 -1.74 1.65
N VAL A 190 -0.80 -2.68 2.20
CA VAL A 190 -2.12 -2.35 2.77
C VAL A 190 -2.04 -1.50 4.04
N GLY A 191 -0.86 -1.41 4.66
CA GLY A 191 -0.61 -0.60 5.86
C GLY A 191 -0.18 0.84 5.56
N VAL A 192 0.24 1.12 4.32
CA VAL A 192 0.57 2.46 3.85
C VAL A 192 -0.71 3.21 3.48
#